data_ac46a683fdf6f91caa86b2154cc6c1d7
#
_entry.id   ac46a683fdf6f91caa86b2154cc6c1d7
#
_cell.length_a   1.000
_cell.length_b   1.000
_cell.length_c   1.000
_cell.angle_alpha   90.00
_cell.angle_beta   90.00
_cell.angle_gamma   90.00
#
_symmetry.space_group_name_H-M   'P 1'
#
loop_
_entity.id
_entity.type
_entity.pdbx_description
1 polymer ?
#
loop_
_entity_poly.entity_id
_entity_poly.type
_entity_poly.pdbx_seq_one_letter_code
_entity_poly.pdbx_strand_id
1 'polypeptide(L)'
;MFSENDRISQRQMERQIVLVLLCPAFWQLAAYGASDGLPGMAGIFVGYGLLAVWCIYLVRLGGLYCRLESVMGKAGKLLLAVMYLCYLLFLGGTLLRRMAELAAAYLTAGVPQELCGLFLLAAAGFGVGSEVQKRGRLAEALYPWIVGGILILLLLTVPQMHFSSFEDAWETAKSVEIVDNGILFGWNVWRTLENGTPIALLPFLLGHVQKEHRSVILPVTQSIWKTGLLVICLLYTSDAA
;
A
#
# COMPACT_ATOMS: atom_id res chain seq x y z
N MET A 1 18.95 20.09 -15.33
CA MET A 1 18.54 21.12 -14.39
C MET A 1 17.04 20.95 -14.25
N PHE A 2 16.57 20.20 -13.21
CA PHE A 2 15.13 20.05 -12.96
C PHE A 2 14.63 21.39 -12.46
N SER A 3 13.51 21.87 -13.02
CA SER A 3 12.90 23.12 -12.56
C SER A 3 12.55 22.97 -11.07
N GLU A 4 12.57 24.04 -10.30
CA GLU A 4 12.19 24.05 -8.89
C GLU A 4 10.78 23.46 -8.64
N ASN A 5 9.97 23.34 -9.68
CA ASN A 5 8.61 22.82 -9.68
C ASN A 5 8.50 21.27 -9.61
N ASP A 6 9.59 20.52 -9.70
CA ASP A 6 9.55 19.04 -9.78
C ASP A 6 9.98 18.37 -8.46
N ARG A 7 9.92 19.10 -7.35
CA ARG A 7 10.30 18.59 -6.02
C ARG A 7 9.07 18.45 -5.12
N ILE A 8 9.02 17.33 -4.40
CA ILE A 8 8.02 17.05 -3.38
C ILE A 8 8.61 17.18 -1.98
N SER A 9 7.79 17.64 -1.04
CA SER A 9 8.18 17.67 0.37
C SER A 9 8.17 16.24 0.96
N GLN A 10 8.92 16.03 2.03
CA GLN A 10 8.94 14.76 2.76
C GLN A 10 7.54 14.35 3.22
N ARG A 11 6.73 15.29 3.67
CA ARG A 11 5.34 15.08 4.10
C ARG A 11 4.43 14.65 2.96
N GLN A 12 4.61 15.19 1.76
CA GLN A 12 3.87 14.76 0.57
C GLN A 12 4.22 13.33 0.17
N MET A 13 5.50 12.97 0.25
CA MET A 13 5.95 11.60 0.01
C MET A 13 5.33 10.61 1.02
N GLU A 14 5.36 10.94 2.32
CA GLU A 14 4.74 10.08 3.35
C GLU A 14 3.26 9.81 3.07
N ARG A 15 2.51 10.84 2.73
CA ARG A 15 1.07 10.72 2.41
C ARG A 15 0.84 9.86 1.16
N GLN A 16 1.67 10.02 0.14
CA GLN A 16 1.60 9.18 -1.06
C GLN A 16 1.84 7.71 -0.72
N ILE A 17 2.85 7.40 0.11
CA ILE A 17 3.16 6.03 0.53
C ILE A 17 1.97 5.41 1.27
N VAL A 18 1.38 6.14 2.22
CA VAL A 18 0.21 5.65 2.96
C VAL A 18 -0.95 5.36 2.02
N LEU A 19 -1.30 6.29 1.12
CA LEU A 19 -2.41 6.12 0.18
C LEU A 19 -2.19 4.95 -0.78
N VAL A 20 -0.97 4.78 -1.28
CA VAL A 20 -0.60 3.70 -2.18
C VAL A 20 -0.69 2.33 -1.51
N LEU A 21 -0.36 2.25 -0.22
CA LEU A 21 -0.46 1.00 0.54
C LEU A 21 -1.89 0.69 1.01
N LEU A 22 -2.69 1.72 1.30
CA LEU A 22 -4.08 1.52 1.73
C LEU A 22 -4.95 0.95 0.61
N CYS A 23 -4.73 1.37 -0.63
CA CYS A 23 -5.54 0.95 -1.77
C CYS A 23 -5.61 -0.59 -1.94
N PRO A 24 -4.49 -1.33 -2.06
CA PRO A 24 -4.53 -2.80 -2.13
C PRO A 24 -5.01 -3.45 -0.83
N ALA A 25 -4.80 -2.82 0.34
CA ALA A 25 -5.28 -3.32 1.61
C ALA A 25 -6.82 -3.32 1.69
N PHE A 26 -7.49 -2.28 1.17
CA PHE A 26 -8.95 -2.26 1.05
C PHE A 26 -9.50 -3.36 0.15
N TRP A 27 -8.81 -3.62 -0.97
CA TRP A 27 -9.21 -4.74 -1.83
C TRP A 27 -9.10 -6.07 -1.09
N GLN A 28 -8.04 -6.28 -0.32
CA GLN A 28 -7.85 -7.48 0.48
C GLN A 28 -9.00 -7.67 1.49
N LEU A 29 -9.38 -6.61 2.20
CA LEU A 29 -10.51 -6.61 3.12
C LEU A 29 -11.81 -7.00 2.44
N ALA A 30 -12.11 -6.39 1.29
CA ALA A 30 -13.35 -6.63 0.56
C ALA A 30 -13.41 -8.02 -0.09
N ALA A 31 -12.28 -8.54 -0.56
CA ALA A 31 -12.23 -9.81 -1.30
C ALA A 31 -12.21 -11.05 -0.41
N TYR A 32 -11.58 -10.96 0.76
CA TYR A 32 -11.29 -12.15 1.58
C TYR A 32 -11.96 -12.11 2.96
N GLY A 33 -12.52 -10.96 3.35
CA GLY A 33 -13.02 -10.78 4.71
C GLY A 33 -11.89 -10.77 5.73
N ALA A 34 -12.27 -10.74 7.01
CA ALA A 34 -11.32 -10.66 8.12
C ALA A 34 -11.21 -11.97 8.92
N SER A 35 -11.74 -13.08 8.41
CA SER A 35 -11.95 -14.35 9.13
C SER A 35 -10.68 -15.15 9.47
N ASP A 36 -9.48 -14.61 9.25
CA ASP A 36 -8.22 -15.34 9.47
C ASP A 36 -7.78 -15.35 10.96
N GLY A 37 -8.55 -14.75 11.85
CA GLY A 37 -8.31 -14.73 13.30
C GLY A 37 -6.96 -14.16 13.73
N LEU A 38 -6.53 -14.53 14.92
CA LEU A 38 -5.27 -14.06 15.52
C LEU A 38 -4.01 -14.43 14.70
N PRO A 39 -3.88 -15.64 14.11
CA PRO A 39 -2.73 -15.98 13.27
C PRO A 39 -2.63 -15.11 12.02
N GLY A 40 -3.77 -14.79 11.42
CA GLY A 40 -3.84 -13.89 10.27
C GLY A 40 -3.36 -12.48 10.59
N MET A 41 -3.82 -11.90 11.71
CA MET A 41 -3.36 -10.59 12.19
C MET A 41 -1.85 -10.56 12.49
N ALA A 42 -1.34 -11.61 13.14
CA ALA A 42 0.10 -11.74 13.39
C ALA A 42 0.90 -11.79 12.08
N GLY A 43 0.39 -12.51 11.06
CA GLY A 43 0.98 -12.57 9.73
C GLY A 43 1.03 -11.21 9.05
N ILE A 44 -0.04 -10.43 9.14
CA ILE A 44 -0.10 -9.07 8.60
C ILE A 44 0.92 -8.15 9.31
N PHE A 45 0.98 -8.20 10.63
CA PHE A 45 1.94 -7.41 11.40
C PHE A 45 3.39 -7.71 10.99
N VAL A 46 3.75 -9.00 10.88
CA VAL A 46 5.07 -9.42 10.40
C VAL A 46 5.30 -9.00 8.96
N GLY A 47 4.30 -9.12 8.09
CA GLY A 47 4.35 -8.65 6.70
C GLY A 47 4.70 -7.17 6.58
N TYR A 48 4.04 -6.29 7.35
CA TYR A 48 4.39 -4.86 7.41
C TYR A 48 5.77 -4.61 7.99
N GLY A 49 6.22 -5.43 8.96
CA GLY A 49 7.59 -5.40 9.46
C GLY A 49 8.62 -5.69 8.36
N LEU A 50 8.38 -6.73 7.57
CA LEU A 50 9.23 -7.09 6.42
C LEU A 50 9.20 -6.00 5.34
N LEU A 51 8.04 -5.41 5.06
CA LEU A 51 7.93 -4.26 4.15
C LEU A 51 8.75 -3.06 4.64
N ALA A 52 8.74 -2.79 5.94
CA ALA A 52 9.56 -1.72 6.52
C ALA A 52 11.05 -1.97 6.31
N VAL A 53 11.51 -3.20 6.55
CA VAL A 53 12.90 -3.61 6.27
C VAL A 53 13.24 -3.47 4.79
N TRP A 54 12.35 -3.94 3.91
CA TRP A 54 12.48 -3.81 2.46
C TRP A 54 12.59 -2.34 2.03
N CYS A 55 11.77 -1.45 2.60
CA CYS A 55 11.85 -0.02 2.34
C CYS A 55 13.17 0.60 2.76
N ILE A 56 13.70 0.24 3.92
CA ILE A 56 15.02 0.71 4.37
C ILE A 56 16.08 0.33 3.33
N TYR A 57 16.00 -0.89 2.82
CA TYR A 57 16.90 -1.37 1.78
C TYR A 57 16.74 -0.57 0.48
N LEU A 58 15.50 -0.34 0.02
CA LEU A 58 15.21 0.46 -1.18
C LEU A 58 15.70 1.92 -1.06
N VAL A 59 15.54 2.54 0.12
CA VAL A 59 16.07 3.89 0.37
C VAL A 59 17.59 3.93 0.26
N ARG A 60 18.28 2.91 0.79
CA ARG A 60 19.74 2.79 0.65
C ARG A 60 20.17 2.56 -0.80
N LEU A 61 19.41 1.72 -1.54
CA LEU A 61 19.66 1.48 -2.96
C LEU A 61 19.38 2.70 -3.84
N GLY A 62 18.45 3.58 -3.45
CA GLY A 62 18.12 4.79 -4.20
C GLY A 62 19.34 5.69 -4.46
N GLY A 63 20.32 5.72 -3.52
CA GLY A 63 21.59 6.40 -3.73
C GLY A 63 22.49 5.73 -4.79
N LEU A 64 22.39 4.43 -4.96
CA LEU A 64 23.10 3.65 -5.99
C LEU A 64 22.47 3.82 -7.37
N TYR A 65 21.15 4.03 -7.43
CA TYR A 65 20.44 4.21 -8.70
C TYR A 65 20.96 5.40 -9.50
N CYS A 66 21.33 6.49 -8.82
CA CYS A 66 21.97 7.65 -9.46
C CYS A 66 23.36 7.34 -10.04
N ARG A 67 24.02 6.27 -9.60
CA ARG A 67 25.33 5.82 -10.05
C ARG A 67 25.26 4.60 -10.98
N LEU A 68 24.08 4.16 -11.35
CA LEU A 68 23.87 2.93 -12.10
C LEU A 68 24.60 2.96 -13.47
N GLU A 69 24.63 4.13 -14.10
CA GLU A 69 25.31 4.33 -15.37
C GLU A 69 26.83 4.13 -15.28
N SER A 70 27.43 4.48 -14.15
CA SER A 70 28.87 4.27 -13.91
C SER A 70 29.22 2.80 -13.63
N VAL A 71 28.24 1.99 -13.16
CA VAL A 71 28.45 0.58 -12.81
C VAL A 71 28.10 -0.36 -13.93
N MET A 72 26.98 -0.12 -14.63
CA MET A 72 26.42 -1.03 -15.64
C MET A 72 26.52 -0.48 -17.09
N GLY A 73 27.02 0.73 -17.27
CA GLY A 73 27.05 1.41 -18.57
C GLY A 73 25.66 1.79 -19.09
N LYS A 74 25.63 2.43 -20.27
CA LYS A 74 24.38 2.93 -20.89
C LYS A 74 23.42 1.80 -21.27
N ALA A 75 23.93 0.67 -21.77
CA ALA A 75 23.10 -0.48 -22.17
C ALA A 75 22.43 -1.14 -20.96
N GLY A 76 23.14 -1.34 -19.85
CA GLY A 76 22.60 -1.91 -18.64
C GLY A 76 21.53 -1.00 -18.00
N LYS A 77 21.75 0.31 -18.00
CA LYS A 77 20.75 1.30 -17.55
C LYS A 77 19.46 1.23 -18.37
N LEU A 78 19.56 1.14 -19.71
CA LEU A 78 18.42 1.03 -20.61
C LEU A 78 17.64 -0.28 -20.37
N LEU A 79 18.35 -1.41 -20.26
CA LEU A 79 17.73 -2.71 -19.99
C LEU A 79 16.94 -2.68 -18.67
N LEU A 80 17.55 -2.14 -17.61
CA LEU A 80 16.88 -2.01 -16.31
C LEU A 80 15.65 -1.11 -16.39
N ALA A 81 15.73 0.00 -17.12
CA ALA A 81 14.60 0.91 -17.33
C ALA A 81 13.42 0.21 -18.05
N VAL A 82 13.71 -0.59 -19.08
CA VAL A 82 12.68 -1.38 -19.79
C VAL A 82 12.06 -2.42 -18.88
N MET A 83 12.87 -3.20 -18.16
CA MET A 83 12.35 -4.19 -17.18
C MET A 83 11.45 -3.53 -16.14
N TYR A 84 11.86 -2.36 -15.64
CA TYR A 84 11.10 -1.63 -14.66
C TYR A 84 9.79 -1.07 -15.24
N LEU A 85 9.80 -0.59 -16.48
CA LEU A 85 8.60 -0.16 -17.19
C LEU A 85 7.61 -1.32 -17.36
N CYS A 86 8.06 -2.49 -17.79
CA CYS A 86 7.23 -3.69 -17.88
C CYS A 86 6.63 -4.07 -16.51
N TYR A 87 7.45 -4.03 -15.47
CA TYR A 87 6.96 -4.26 -14.10
C TYR A 87 5.87 -3.27 -13.68
N LEU A 88 6.05 -1.97 -13.96
CA LEU A 88 5.07 -0.93 -13.63
C LEU A 88 3.77 -1.09 -14.43
N LEU A 89 3.84 -1.47 -15.68
CA LEU A 89 2.65 -1.75 -16.51
C LEU A 89 1.87 -2.93 -15.96
N PHE A 90 2.57 -4.01 -15.59
CA PHE A 90 1.94 -5.17 -14.97
C PHE A 90 1.30 -4.82 -13.62
N LEU A 91 2.03 -4.13 -12.76
CA LEU A 91 1.53 -3.68 -11.46
C LEU A 91 0.33 -2.75 -11.60
N GLY A 92 0.39 -1.76 -12.49
CA GLY A 92 -0.70 -0.84 -12.77
C GLY A 92 -1.95 -1.56 -13.31
N GLY A 93 -1.75 -2.52 -14.22
CA GLY A 93 -2.84 -3.34 -14.75
C GLY A 93 -3.52 -4.20 -13.67
N THR A 94 -2.75 -4.84 -12.79
CA THR A 94 -3.31 -5.64 -11.69
C THR A 94 -4.07 -4.78 -10.68
N LEU A 95 -3.54 -3.62 -10.30
CA LEU A 95 -4.23 -2.67 -9.41
C LEU A 95 -5.51 -2.12 -10.04
N LEU A 96 -5.46 -1.75 -11.32
CA LEU A 96 -6.63 -1.27 -12.05
C LEU A 96 -7.73 -2.32 -12.09
N ARG A 97 -7.38 -3.57 -12.39
CA ARG A 97 -8.32 -4.69 -12.40
C ARG A 97 -8.97 -4.88 -11.03
N ARG A 98 -8.18 -4.93 -9.96
CA ARG A 98 -8.67 -5.08 -8.58
C ARG A 98 -9.63 -3.95 -8.19
N MET A 99 -9.32 -2.70 -8.56
CA MET A 99 -10.20 -1.56 -8.30
C MET A 99 -11.48 -1.61 -9.15
N ALA A 100 -11.40 -2.08 -10.39
CA ALA A 100 -12.57 -2.26 -11.25
C ALA A 100 -13.51 -3.35 -10.72
N GLU A 101 -12.97 -4.45 -10.19
CA GLU A 101 -13.73 -5.52 -9.53
C GLU A 101 -14.48 -4.96 -8.31
N LEU A 102 -13.81 -4.19 -7.44
CA LEU A 102 -14.46 -3.55 -6.29
C LEU A 102 -15.54 -2.55 -6.71
N ALA A 103 -15.27 -1.71 -7.71
CA ALA A 103 -16.21 -0.73 -8.19
C ALA A 103 -17.46 -1.41 -8.77
N ALA A 104 -17.30 -2.46 -9.56
CA ALA A 104 -18.41 -3.22 -10.13
C ALA A 104 -19.22 -3.95 -9.06
N ALA A 105 -18.56 -4.50 -8.02
CA ALA A 105 -19.22 -5.26 -6.96
C ALA A 105 -20.00 -4.36 -5.99
N TYR A 106 -19.46 -3.22 -5.60
CA TYR A 106 -19.97 -2.43 -4.48
C TYR A 106 -20.53 -1.06 -4.86
N LEU A 107 -20.06 -0.43 -5.95
CA LEU A 107 -20.47 0.94 -6.29
C LEU A 107 -21.44 1.02 -7.45
N THR A 108 -21.37 0.10 -8.40
CA THR A 108 -22.09 0.20 -9.67
C THR A 108 -22.77 -1.13 -10.00
N ALA A 109 -23.84 -1.47 -9.24
CA ALA A 109 -24.60 -2.69 -9.48
C ALA A 109 -25.09 -2.76 -10.93
N GLY A 110 -24.67 -3.81 -11.66
CA GLY A 110 -25.08 -4.05 -13.05
C GLY A 110 -24.20 -3.43 -14.13
N VAL A 111 -23.14 -2.68 -13.76
CA VAL A 111 -22.17 -2.16 -14.73
C VAL A 111 -21.05 -3.20 -14.96
N PRO A 112 -20.70 -3.52 -16.22
CA PRO A 112 -19.60 -4.44 -16.51
C PRO A 112 -18.28 -3.95 -15.93
N GLN A 113 -17.47 -4.87 -15.40
CA GLN A 113 -16.17 -4.58 -14.79
C GLN A 113 -15.23 -3.83 -15.74
N GLU A 114 -15.26 -4.17 -17.04
CA GLU A 114 -14.44 -3.55 -18.08
C GLU A 114 -14.75 -2.06 -18.22
N LEU A 115 -16.02 -1.70 -18.12
CA LEU A 115 -16.46 -0.30 -18.18
C LEU A 115 -15.97 0.47 -16.94
N CYS A 116 -16.08 -0.12 -15.76
CA CYS A 116 -15.53 0.46 -14.53
C CYS A 116 -14.03 0.67 -14.65
N GLY A 117 -13.29 -0.32 -15.20
CA GLY A 117 -11.86 -0.22 -15.46
C GLY A 117 -11.52 0.91 -16.43
N LEU A 118 -12.30 1.08 -17.50
CA LEU A 118 -12.11 2.15 -18.47
C LEU A 118 -12.29 3.54 -17.81
N PHE A 119 -13.34 3.72 -17.01
CA PHE A 119 -13.57 4.97 -16.28
C PHE A 119 -12.46 5.28 -15.28
N LEU A 120 -11.99 4.27 -14.53
CA LEU A 120 -10.88 4.44 -13.60
C LEU A 120 -9.58 4.79 -14.34
N LEU A 121 -9.33 4.15 -15.49
CA LEU A 121 -8.16 4.46 -16.31
C LEU A 121 -8.23 5.89 -16.86
N ALA A 122 -9.39 6.32 -17.34
CA ALA A 122 -9.60 7.69 -17.80
C ALA A 122 -9.39 8.69 -16.66
N ALA A 123 -10.00 8.45 -15.50
CA ALA A 123 -9.83 9.29 -14.31
C ALA A 123 -8.35 9.36 -13.87
N ALA A 124 -7.64 8.24 -13.88
CA ALA A 124 -6.20 8.20 -13.60
C ALA A 124 -5.42 9.01 -14.65
N GLY A 125 -5.78 8.89 -15.94
CA GLY A 125 -5.16 9.65 -17.03
C GLY A 125 -5.31 11.16 -16.86
N PHE A 126 -6.48 11.63 -16.46
CA PHE A 126 -6.71 13.05 -16.12
C PHE A 126 -5.93 13.48 -14.87
N GLY A 127 -5.80 12.61 -13.88
CA GLY A 127 -5.04 12.87 -12.65
C GLY A 127 -3.51 12.84 -12.84
N VAL A 128 -3.01 12.20 -13.89
CA VAL A 128 -1.58 12.11 -14.20
C VAL A 128 -1.13 13.42 -14.86
N GLY A 129 -0.92 14.46 -14.05
CA GLY A 129 -0.19 15.62 -14.51
C GLY A 129 1.29 15.30 -14.79
N SER A 130 1.92 16.05 -15.67
CA SER A 130 3.33 15.88 -16.03
C SER A 130 4.32 16.12 -14.88
N GLU A 131 3.86 16.74 -13.80
CA GLU A 131 4.69 17.17 -12.67
C GLU A 131 4.44 16.30 -11.42
N VAL A 132 5.52 15.79 -10.82
CA VAL A 132 5.46 15.01 -9.57
C VAL A 132 4.87 15.83 -8.42
N GLN A 133 5.08 17.16 -8.43
CA GLN A 133 4.54 18.06 -7.43
C GLN A 133 3.00 18.11 -7.42
N LYS A 134 2.35 18.07 -8.59
CA LYS A 134 0.88 18.05 -8.68
C LYS A 134 0.30 16.80 -8.02
N ARG A 135 0.96 15.64 -8.20
CA ARG A 135 0.58 14.38 -7.53
C ARG A 135 0.77 14.47 -6.02
N GLY A 136 1.87 15.09 -5.56
CA GLY A 136 2.10 15.35 -4.16
C GLY A 136 1.01 16.20 -3.51
N ARG A 137 0.60 17.27 -4.17
CA ARG A 137 -0.51 18.14 -3.70
C ARG A 137 -1.86 17.41 -3.70
N LEU A 138 -2.14 16.61 -4.73
CA LEU A 138 -3.36 15.78 -4.78
C LEU A 138 -3.39 14.77 -3.62
N ALA A 139 -2.29 14.07 -3.36
CA ALA A 139 -2.19 13.16 -2.23
C ALA A 139 -2.37 13.91 -0.90
N GLU A 140 -1.83 15.12 -0.78
CA GLU A 140 -1.99 15.96 0.40
C GLU A 140 -3.44 16.38 0.64
N ALA A 141 -4.17 16.68 -0.43
CA ALA A 141 -5.59 17.03 -0.35
C ALA A 141 -6.48 15.82 -0.04
N LEU A 142 -6.21 14.66 -0.64
CA LEU A 142 -7.01 13.44 -0.46
C LEU A 142 -6.76 12.74 0.88
N TYR A 143 -5.52 12.81 1.39
CA TYR A 143 -5.11 12.11 2.60
C TYR A 143 -6.05 12.33 3.82
N PRO A 144 -6.39 13.58 4.21
CA PRO A 144 -7.24 13.81 5.38
C PRO A 144 -8.66 13.25 5.19
N TRP A 145 -9.19 13.27 3.96
CA TRP A 145 -10.52 12.73 3.68
C TRP A 145 -10.55 11.21 3.77
N ILE A 146 -9.54 10.54 3.19
CA ILE A 146 -9.46 9.08 3.20
C ILE A 146 -9.19 8.58 4.62
N VAL A 147 -8.16 9.10 5.28
CA VAL A 147 -7.82 8.67 6.64
C VAL A 147 -8.90 9.08 7.65
N GLY A 148 -9.48 10.27 7.49
CA GLY A 148 -10.60 10.74 8.31
C GLY A 148 -11.83 9.86 8.14
N GLY A 149 -12.18 9.48 6.92
CA GLY A 149 -13.26 8.54 6.63
C GLY A 149 -13.04 7.18 7.29
N ILE A 150 -11.82 6.65 7.19
CA ILE A 150 -11.45 5.38 7.87
C ILE A 150 -11.60 5.51 9.39
N LEU A 151 -11.10 6.59 9.98
CA LEU A 151 -11.21 6.81 11.42
C LEU A 151 -12.67 6.93 11.87
N ILE A 152 -13.52 7.60 11.10
CA ILE A 152 -14.96 7.68 11.37
C ILE A 152 -15.59 6.29 11.31
N LEU A 153 -15.28 5.48 10.30
CA LEU A 153 -15.77 4.10 10.21
C LEU A 153 -15.32 3.27 11.42
N LEU A 154 -14.05 3.38 11.81
CA LEU A 154 -13.54 2.69 13.00
C LEU A 154 -14.28 3.13 14.27
N LEU A 155 -14.52 4.43 14.46
CA LEU A 155 -15.26 4.94 15.60
C LEU A 155 -16.72 4.45 15.62
N LEU A 156 -17.36 4.33 14.47
CA LEU A 156 -18.72 3.81 14.37
C LEU A 156 -18.83 2.32 14.67
N THR A 157 -17.75 1.55 14.45
CA THR A 157 -17.71 0.10 14.74
C THR A 157 -17.35 -0.21 16.20
N VAL A 158 -16.69 0.72 16.93
CA VAL A 158 -16.30 0.51 18.33
C VAL A 158 -17.47 0.07 19.24
N PRO A 159 -18.71 0.64 19.16
CA PRO A 159 -19.83 0.20 19.99
C PRO A 159 -20.30 -1.23 19.69
N GLN A 160 -19.98 -1.77 18.53
CA GLN A 160 -20.39 -3.12 18.11
C GLN A 160 -19.32 -4.17 18.45
N MET A 161 -18.14 -3.73 18.90
CA MET A 161 -17.07 -4.64 19.30
C MET A 161 -17.39 -5.34 20.62
N HIS A 162 -17.47 -6.64 20.58
CA HIS A 162 -17.55 -7.48 21.78
C HIS A 162 -16.13 -7.93 22.17
N PHE A 163 -15.65 -7.49 23.33
CA PHE A 163 -14.34 -7.91 23.85
C PHE A 163 -14.25 -9.43 24.10
N SER A 164 -15.39 -10.11 24.28
CA SER A 164 -15.47 -11.58 24.32
C SER A 164 -14.97 -12.23 23.03
N SER A 165 -15.12 -11.56 21.88
CA SER A 165 -14.65 -12.09 20.59
C SER A 165 -13.12 -12.27 20.55
N PHE A 166 -12.39 -11.49 21.34
CA PHE A 166 -10.93 -11.65 21.45
C PHE A 166 -10.55 -12.90 22.24
N GLU A 167 -11.28 -13.18 23.34
CA GLU A 167 -11.09 -14.41 24.13
C GLU A 167 -11.46 -15.62 23.31
N ASP A 168 -12.58 -15.57 22.57
CA ASP A 168 -13.02 -16.64 21.68
C ASP A 168 -12.03 -16.88 20.54
N ALA A 169 -11.48 -15.82 19.94
CA ALA A 169 -10.44 -15.91 18.91
C ALA A 169 -9.14 -16.51 19.46
N TRP A 170 -8.78 -16.20 20.71
CA TRP A 170 -7.62 -16.74 21.39
C TRP A 170 -7.79 -18.25 21.69
N GLU A 171 -8.96 -18.66 22.21
CA GLU A 171 -9.27 -20.06 22.48
C GLU A 171 -9.38 -20.86 21.16
N THR A 172 -9.97 -20.29 20.11
CA THR A 172 -10.03 -20.89 18.78
C THR A 172 -8.63 -21.07 18.20
N ALA A 173 -7.75 -20.09 18.32
CA ALA A 173 -6.36 -20.21 17.86
C ALA A 173 -5.58 -21.31 18.60
N LYS A 174 -5.91 -21.60 19.84
CA LYS A 174 -5.33 -22.74 20.60
C LYS A 174 -5.88 -24.09 20.17
N SER A 175 -7.14 -24.14 19.77
CA SER A 175 -7.85 -25.39 19.42
C SER A 175 -7.58 -25.84 17.99
N VAL A 176 -7.18 -24.91 17.08
CA VAL A 176 -6.82 -25.22 15.69
C VAL A 176 -5.43 -25.85 15.64
N GLU A 177 -5.24 -26.83 14.77
CA GLU A 177 -3.94 -27.47 14.57
C GLU A 177 -2.85 -26.44 14.24
N ILE A 178 -1.65 -26.63 14.81
CA ILE A 178 -0.49 -25.73 14.62
C ILE A 178 -0.16 -25.55 13.13
N VAL A 179 -0.41 -26.57 12.32
CA VAL A 179 -0.16 -26.57 10.87
C VAL A 179 -1.08 -25.57 10.16
N ASP A 180 -2.38 -25.58 10.46
CA ASP A 180 -3.35 -24.68 9.84
C ASP A 180 -3.10 -23.22 10.23
N ASN A 181 -2.79 -22.97 11.49
CA ASN A 181 -2.39 -21.66 11.97
C ASN A 181 -1.12 -21.15 11.27
N GLY A 182 -0.15 -22.04 11.01
CA GLY A 182 1.08 -21.72 10.29
C GLY A 182 0.82 -21.35 8.82
N ILE A 183 -0.11 -22.06 8.18
CA ILE A 183 -0.50 -21.77 6.79
C ILE A 183 -1.20 -20.41 6.70
N LEU A 184 -2.17 -20.13 7.58
CA LEU A 184 -2.88 -18.86 7.64
C LEU A 184 -1.92 -17.69 7.90
N PHE A 185 -1.02 -17.83 8.86
CA PHE A 185 0.04 -16.87 9.14
C PHE A 185 0.89 -16.59 7.90
N GLY A 186 1.45 -17.64 7.29
CA GLY A 186 2.31 -17.52 6.11
C GLY A 186 1.60 -16.89 4.92
N TRP A 187 0.32 -17.25 4.72
CA TRP A 187 -0.52 -16.69 3.67
C TRP A 187 -0.75 -15.18 3.84
N ASN A 188 -1.01 -14.72 5.07
CA ASN A 188 -1.21 -13.30 5.34
C ASN A 188 0.09 -12.49 5.27
N VAL A 189 1.23 -13.07 5.65
CA VAL A 189 2.55 -12.48 5.37
C VAL A 189 2.73 -12.27 3.88
N TRP A 190 2.48 -13.30 3.08
CA TRP A 190 2.62 -13.24 1.62
C TRP A 190 1.70 -12.19 0.99
N ARG A 191 0.41 -12.19 1.35
CA ARG A 191 -0.56 -11.18 0.88
C ARG A 191 -0.13 -9.76 1.22
N THR A 192 0.37 -9.53 2.43
CA THR A 192 0.85 -8.22 2.84
C THR A 192 2.04 -7.78 2.01
N LEU A 193 2.98 -8.66 1.72
CA LEU A 193 4.11 -8.38 0.85
C LEU A 193 3.66 -8.10 -0.60
N GLU A 194 2.70 -8.87 -1.12
CA GLU A 194 2.10 -8.65 -2.44
C GLU A 194 1.43 -7.27 -2.51
N ASN A 195 0.64 -6.89 -1.51
CA ASN A 195 0.01 -5.57 -1.42
C ASN A 195 1.02 -4.44 -1.26
N GLY A 196 2.20 -4.73 -0.73
CA GLY A 196 3.33 -3.80 -0.61
C GLY A 196 4.15 -3.63 -1.89
N THR A 197 3.87 -4.38 -2.96
CA THR A 197 4.64 -4.27 -4.22
C THR A 197 4.71 -2.86 -4.81
N PRO A 198 3.70 -1.96 -4.66
CA PRO A 198 3.80 -0.57 -5.13
C PRO A 198 4.94 0.24 -4.49
N ILE A 199 5.44 -0.20 -3.34
CA ILE A 199 6.62 0.41 -2.67
C ILE A 199 7.88 0.36 -3.56
N ALA A 200 7.96 -0.56 -4.50
CA ALA A 200 9.06 -0.59 -5.47
C ALA A 200 9.20 0.71 -6.29
N LEU A 201 8.16 1.57 -6.32
CA LEU A 201 8.23 2.94 -6.87
C LEU A 201 9.05 3.92 -6.01
N LEU A 202 9.32 3.58 -4.76
CA LEU A 202 9.99 4.46 -3.81
C LEU A 202 11.34 5.02 -4.32
N PRO A 203 12.25 4.25 -4.95
CA PRO A 203 13.52 4.78 -5.44
C PRO A 203 13.37 5.93 -6.45
N PHE A 204 12.29 5.93 -7.25
CA PHE A 204 12.00 7.02 -8.18
C PHE A 204 11.47 8.26 -7.47
N LEU A 205 10.58 8.08 -6.50
CA LEU A 205 10.06 9.18 -5.68
C LEU A 205 11.18 9.87 -4.91
N LEU A 206 12.17 9.11 -4.42
CA LEU A 206 13.32 9.63 -3.67
C LEU A 206 14.19 10.60 -4.48
N GLY A 207 14.24 10.42 -5.80
CA GLY A 207 14.94 11.33 -6.71
C GLY A 207 14.34 12.74 -6.75
N HIS A 208 13.06 12.87 -6.44
CA HIS A 208 12.29 14.12 -6.47
C HIS A 208 12.04 14.74 -5.08
N VAL A 209 12.44 14.06 -3.99
CA VAL A 209 12.26 14.58 -2.63
C VAL A 209 13.28 15.69 -2.35
N GLN A 210 12.81 16.81 -1.81
CA GLN A 210 13.69 17.85 -1.26
C GLN A 210 14.53 17.23 -0.14
N LYS A 211 15.85 17.26 -0.31
CA LYS A 211 16.79 16.81 0.73
C LYS A 211 16.81 17.86 1.85
N GLU A 212 15.86 17.77 2.74
CA GLU A 212 16.02 18.34 4.06
C GLU A 212 17.06 17.49 4.80
N HIS A 213 17.83 18.12 5.71
CA HIS A 213 18.95 17.51 6.45
C HIS A 213 18.60 16.24 7.27
N ARG A 214 17.36 15.74 7.21
CA ARG A 214 16.91 14.53 7.92
C ARG A 214 16.92 13.29 7.03
N SER A 215 17.27 12.15 7.61
CA SER A 215 17.21 10.87 6.94
C SER A 215 15.77 10.54 6.50
N VAL A 216 15.56 10.24 5.24
CA VAL A 216 14.25 9.87 4.66
C VAL A 216 13.75 8.50 5.18
N ILE A 217 14.63 7.71 5.81
CA ILE A 217 14.32 6.37 6.31
C ILE A 217 13.22 6.41 7.37
N LEU A 218 13.33 7.31 8.35
CA LEU A 218 12.37 7.38 9.46
C LEU A 218 10.94 7.70 9.01
N PRO A 219 10.69 8.74 8.19
CA PRO A 219 9.34 9.03 7.70
C PRO A 219 8.75 7.92 6.84
N VAL A 220 9.55 7.25 6.01
CA VAL A 220 9.10 6.12 5.20
C VAL A 220 8.66 4.96 6.10
N THR A 221 9.49 4.58 7.08
CA THR A 221 9.18 3.50 8.02
C THR A 221 7.93 3.81 8.84
N GLN A 222 7.80 5.04 9.32
CA GLN A 222 6.60 5.48 10.06
C GLN A 222 5.33 5.40 9.21
N SER A 223 5.41 5.74 7.93
CA SER A 223 4.25 5.65 7.02
C SER A 223 3.78 4.20 6.84
N ILE A 224 4.71 3.25 6.74
CA ILE A 224 4.40 1.82 6.64
C ILE A 224 3.73 1.33 7.92
N TRP A 225 4.28 1.66 9.08
CA TRP A 225 3.70 1.26 10.37
C TRP A 225 2.32 1.88 10.60
N LYS A 226 2.12 3.16 10.25
CA LYS A 226 0.80 3.81 10.31
C LYS A 226 -0.22 3.07 9.44
N THR A 227 0.17 2.69 8.22
CA THR A 227 -0.71 1.93 7.32
C THR A 227 -1.01 0.55 7.89
N GLY A 228 0.00 -0.17 8.36
CA GLY A 228 -0.15 -1.49 8.97
C GLY A 228 -1.10 -1.46 10.16
N LEU A 229 -0.94 -0.48 11.05
CA LEU A 229 -1.83 -0.29 12.20
C LEU A 229 -3.28 -0.03 11.77
N LEU A 230 -3.50 0.87 10.79
CA LEU A 230 -4.84 1.15 10.25
C LEU A 230 -5.48 -0.11 9.65
N VAL A 231 -4.73 -0.89 8.89
CA VAL A 231 -5.22 -2.13 8.27
C VAL A 231 -5.59 -3.17 9.33
N ILE A 232 -4.74 -3.36 10.36
CA ILE A 232 -5.02 -4.28 11.46
C ILE A 232 -6.26 -3.84 12.25
N CYS A 233 -6.40 -2.53 12.53
CA CYS A 233 -7.59 -2.00 13.18
C CYS A 233 -8.86 -2.26 12.35
N LEU A 234 -8.81 -2.05 11.04
CA LEU A 234 -9.95 -2.30 10.15
C LEU A 234 -10.32 -3.78 10.10
N LEU A 235 -9.33 -4.68 10.03
CA LEU A 235 -9.54 -6.13 10.05
C LEU A 235 -10.19 -6.56 11.35
N TYR A 236 -9.67 -6.11 12.47
CA TYR A 236 -10.22 -6.44 13.78
C TYR A 236 -11.68 -5.97 13.93
N THR A 237 -12.01 -4.77 13.43
CA THR A 237 -13.38 -4.26 13.49
C THR A 237 -14.34 -5.03 12.58
N SER A 238 -13.88 -5.56 11.47
CA SER A 238 -14.73 -6.35 10.56
C SER A 238 -14.99 -7.78 11.07
N ASP A 239 -14.07 -8.37 11.85
CA ASP A 239 -14.26 -9.68 12.48
C ASP A 239 -15.17 -9.60 13.72
N ALA A 240 -15.21 -8.43 14.38
CA ALA A 240 -15.99 -8.25 15.62
C ALA A 240 -17.45 -7.79 15.37
N ALA A 241 -17.83 -7.51 14.13
CA ALA A 241 -19.17 -7.08 13.72
C ALA A 241 -19.93 -8.20 13.02
#